data_4e48580411be388ee948fdcba13573c3
#
_entry.id   4e48580411be388ee948fdcba13573c3
#
_cell.length_a   1.000
_cell.length_b   1.000
_cell.length_c   1.000
_cell.angle_alpha   90.00
_cell.angle_beta   90.00
_cell.angle_gamma   90.00
#
_symmetry.space_group_name_H-M   'P 1'
#
loop_
_entity.id
_entity.type
_entity.pdbx_description
1 polymer ?
#
loop_
_entity_poly.entity_id
_entity_poly.type
_entity_poly.pdbx_seq_one_letter_code
_entity_poly.pdbx_strand_id
1 'polypeptide(L)'
;MKLNCDLGEGADCEVAVMPFIDQANIACGAHAGNPELIQETMALAQQYGVSVGAHPGYPDRERFGRVSMDFPPEKIRILVAEQVAVLTELGDVDYVKPHGALYHDMMGRDEVLLAIQSAIEGRMLMIQAQPGVRKNDTGLIFEAFADRRYTDSGELQSRNEVGSVLGEDEILEQVRLLVK
;
A
#
# COMPACT_ATOMS: atom_id res chain seq x y z
N MET A 1 -4.73 -14.47 -9.37
CA MET A 1 -4.83 -13.35 -8.42
C MET A 1 -3.64 -13.45 -7.49
N LYS A 2 -3.06 -12.33 -7.08
CA LYS A 2 -1.97 -12.29 -6.10
C LYS A 2 -2.52 -11.75 -4.78
N LEU A 3 -2.01 -12.29 -3.65
CA LEU A 3 -2.33 -11.80 -2.32
C LEU A 3 -1.24 -10.84 -1.85
N ASN A 4 -1.60 -9.63 -1.43
CA ASN A 4 -0.68 -8.67 -0.84
C ASN A 4 -1.02 -8.38 0.63
N CYS A 5 -0.02 -7.98 1.41
CA CYS A 5 -0.18 -7.60 2.81
C CYS A 5 0.72 -6.41 3.15
N ASP A 6 0.20 -5.49 3.96
CA ASP A 6 0.97 -4.38 4.53
C ASP A 6 1.75 -4.92 5.74
N LEU A 7 3.08 -4.75 5.74
CA LEU A 7 4.03 -5.34 6.69
C LEU A 7 5.10 -4.34 7.12
N GLY A 8 5.89 -4.72 8.14
CA GLY A 8 6.89 -3.81 8.70
C GLY A 8 6.29 -2.66 9.50
N GLU A 9 5.04 -2.79 9.89
CA GLU A 9 4.27 -1.79 10.64
C GLU A 9 4.27 -2.02 12.16
N GLY A 10 4.85 -3.14 12.63
CA GLY A 10 4.94 -3.50 14.05
C GLY A 10 3.76 -4.33 14.57
N ALA A 11 3.11 -5.09 13.68
CA ALA A 11 2.01 -5.99 14.06
C ALA A 11 2.48 -7.40 14.52
N ASP A 12 3.78 -7.67 14.50
CA ASP A 12 4.41 -8.96 14.87
C ASP A 12 3.83 -10.17 14.12
N CYS A 13 3.35 -9.97 12.88
CA CYS A 13 2.72 -11.04 12.09
C CYS A 13 3.54 -11.45 10.85
N GLU A 14 4.68 -10.81 10.59
CA GLU A 14 5.47 -10.95 9.37
C GLU A 14 5.83 -12.42 9.09
N VAL A 15 6.36 -13.12 10.09
CA VAL A 15 6.76 -14.53 9.96
C VAL A 15 5.57 -15.46 9.68
N ALA A 16 4.41 -15.16 10.27
CA ALA A 16 3.22 -15.98 10.11
C ALA A 16 2.54 -15.77 8.75
N VAL A 17 2.61 -14.55 8.20
CA VAL A 17 1.90 -14.16 6.97
C VAL A 17 2.74 -14.40 5.71
N MET A 18 4.06 -14.21 5.80
CA MET A 18 4.96 -14.26 4.65
C MET A 18 4.84 -15.53 3.79
N PRO A 19 4.65 -16.76 4.35
CA PRO A 19 4.49 -17.97 3.56
C PRO A 19 3.23 -18.02 2.67
N PHE A 20 2.26 -17.13 2.90
CA PHE A 20 0.94 -17.18 2.25
C PHE A 20 0.69 -16.04 1.26
N ILE A 21 1.59 -15.06 1.17
CA ILE A 21 1.43 -13.89 0.31
C ILE A 21 2.35 -13.94 -0.90
N ASP A 22 1.95 -13.24 -1.96
CA ASP A 22 2.75 -13.06 -3.18
C ASP A 22 3.50 -11.73 -3.19
N GLN A 23 3.00 -10.75 -2.43
CA GLN A 23 3.46 -9.36 -2.44
C GLN A 23 3.44 -8.77 -1.03
N ALA A 24 4.55 -8.20 -0.58
CA ALA A 24 4.72 -7.53 0.71
C ALA A 24 4.85 -6.01 0.50
N ASN A 25 3.91 -5.23 1.04
CA ASN A 25 3.98 -3.77 1.04
C ASN A 25 4.70 -3.34 2.32
N ILE A 26 5.99 -3.01 2.24
CA ILE A 26 6.84 -2.79 3.43
C ILE A 26 6.86 -1.32 3.81
N ALA A 27 6.49 -1.00 5.06
CA ALA A 27 6.56 0.34 5.62
C ALA A 27 7.96 0.94 5.49
N CYS A 28 8.04 2.24 5.21
CA CYS A 28 9.29 2.94 4.93
C CYS A 28 9.77 3.83 6.09
N GLY A 29 9.23 3.63 7.31
CA GLY A 29 9.67 4.34 8.50
C GLY A 29 8.95 5.67 8.78
N ALA A 30 8.23 6.26 7.84
CA ALA A 30 7.58 7.55 8.04
C ALA A 30 6.30 7.47 8.90
N HIS A 31 5.38 6.57 8.54
CA HIS A 31 4.14 6.35 9.29
C HIS A 31 4.27 5.21 10.30
N ALA A 32 5.09 4.21 9.99
CA ALA A 32 5.33 3.02 10.81
C ALA A 32 6.71 2.40 10.49
N GLY A 33 7.09 1.39 11.25
CA GLY A 33 8.36 0.70 11.10
C GLY A 33 9.54 1.43 11.75
N ASN A 34 10.65 0.74 11.85
CA ASN A 34 11.97 1.25 12.22
C ASN A 34 13.03 0.53 11.36
N PRO A 35 14.29 0.99 11.32
CA PRO A 35 15.31 0.41 10.44
C PRO A 35 15.49 -1.11 10.64
N GLU A 36 15.47 -1.58 11.86
CA GLU A 36 15.65 -3.01 12.20
C GLU A 36 14.50 -3.85 11.66
N LEU A 37 13.26 -3.45 11.95
CA LEU A 37 12.06 -4.15 11.48
C LEU A 37 11.95 -4.15 9.95
N ILE A 38 12.27 -3.04 9.30
CA ILE A 38 12.28 -2.93 7.84
C ILE A 38 13.29 -3.91 7.25
N GLN A 39 14.51 -3.95 7.78
CA GLN A 39 15.56 -4.86 7.32
C GLN A 39 15.16 -6.32 7.52
N GLU A 40 14.61 -6.68 8.67
CA GLU A 40 14.13 -8.03 8.97
C GLU A 40 12.99 -8.44 8.03
N THR A 41 12.03 -7.56 7.78
CA THR A 41 10.90 -7.81 6.88
C THR A 41 11.38 -7.98 5.42
N MET A 42 12.33 -7.16 4.96
CA MET A 42 12.97 -7.28 3.64
C MET A 42 13.68 -8.63 3.49
N ALA A 43 14.49 -9.03 4.49
CA ALA A 43 15.20 -10.31 4.47
C ALA A 43 14.23 -11.50 4.45
N LEU A 44 13.14 -11.39 5.18
CA LEU A 44 12.09 -12.41 5.21
C LEU A 44 11.39 -12.54 3.86
N ALA A 45 11.03 -11.42 3.21
CA ALA A 45 10.43 -11.42 1.88
C ALA A 45 11.37 -12.08 0.84
N GLN A 46 12.66 -11.78 0.88
CA GLN A 46 13.66 -12.43 0.02
C GLN A 46 13.76 -13.94 0.28
N GLN A 47 13.76 -14.37 1.55
CA GLN A 47 13.80 -15.78 1.92
C GLN A 47 12.62 -16.56 1.34
N TYR A 48 11.43 -15.97 1.30
CA TYR A 48 10.23 -16.62 0.79
C TYR A 48 9.96 -16.35 -0.69
N GLY A 49 10.79 -15.55 -1.36
CA GLY A 49 10.60 -15.18 -2.77
C GLY A 49 9.37 -14.32 -3.01
N VAL A 50 8.97 -13.53 -2.02
CA VAL A 50 7.83 -12.61 -2.07
C VAL A 50 8.26 -11.31 -2.73
N SER A 51 7.46 -10.81 -3.68
CA SER A 51 7.69 -9.53 -4.36
C SER A 51 7.54 -8.35 -3.38
N VAL A 52 8.49 -7.42 -3.38
CA VAL A 52 8.51 -6.31 -2.44
C VAL A 52 7.97 -5.04 -3.07
N GLY A 53 7.05 -4.39 -2.38
CA GLY A 53 6.58 -3.04 -2.66
C GLY A 53 6.95 -2.07 -1.55
N ALA A 54 7.34 -0.86 -1.90
CA ALA A 54 7.49 0.21 -0.92
C ALA A 54 6.11 0.74 -0.52
N HIS A 55 5.93 0.94 0.80
CA HIS A 55 4.67 1.42 1.38
C HIS A 55 4.84 2.81 2.02
N PRO A 56 5.09 3.87 1.21
CA PRO A 56 5.32 5.22 1.71
C PRO A 56 4.03 5.86 2.23
N GLY A 57 4.13 6.59 3.33
CA GLY A 57 3.01 7.31 3.92
C GLY A 57 3.37 8.73 4.35
N TYR A 58 2.38 9.49 4.78
CA TYR A 58 2.64 10.77 5.44
C TYR A 58 3.42 10.58 6.74
N PRO A 59 4.35 11.50 7.11
CA PRO A 59 5.18 11.38 8.30
C PRO A 59 4.41 11.74 9.59
N ASP A 60 3.46 10.90 9.93
CA ASP A 60 2.55 11.05 11.07
C ASP A 60 2.39 9.72 11.82
N ARG A 61 3.40 9.40 12.61
CA ARG A 61 3.43 8.14 13.38
C ARG A 61 2.34 8.07 14.43
N GLU A 62 1.97 9.22 15.02
CA GLU A 62 0.94 9.27 16.08
C GLU A 62 -0.44 8.85 15.56
N ARG A 63 -0.75 9.19 14.30
CA ARG A 63 -2.02 8.84 13.64
C ARG A 63 -1.81 7.83 12.52
N PHE A 64 -0.66 7.17 12.52
CA PHE A 64 -0.35 6.09 11.59
C PHE A 64 -0.49 6.50 10.11
N GLY A 65 -0.10 7.73 9.75
CA GLY A 65 -0.20 8.24 8.39
C GLY A 65 -1.64 8.34 7.83
N ARG A 66 -2.67 8.34 8.70
CA ARG A 66 -4.08 8.29 8.29
C ARG A 66 -4.77 9.65 8.22
N VAL A 67 -4.02 10.72 8.39
CA VAL A 67 -4.51 12.08 8.26
C VAL A 67 -3.82 12.76 7.09
N SER A 68 -4.63 13.30 6.16
CA SER A 68 -4.13 14.04 5.00
C SER A 68 -3.32 15.26 5.43
N MET A 69 -2.22 15.50 4.71
CA MET A 69 -1.37 16.67 4.89
C MET A 69 -1.43 17.53 3.65
N ASP A 70 -1.65 18.82 3.85
CA ASP A 70 -1.67 19.80 2.75
C ASP A 70 -0.25 20.14 2.30
N PHE A 71 0.39 19.16 1.62
CA PHE A 71 1.71 19.32 1.07
C PHE A 71 1.64 19.67 -0.42
N PRO A 72 2.49 20.58 -0.90
CA PRO A 72 2.60 20.83 -2.34
C PRO A 72 3.13 19.59 -3.06
N PRO A 73 2.79 19.38 -4.35
CA PRO A 73 3.17 18.20 -5.13
C PRO A 73 4.68 17.88 -5.09
N GLU A 74 5.52 18.90 -5.13
CA GLU A 74 6.98 18.70 -5.06
C GLU A 74 7.43 18.12 -3.71
N LYS A 75 6.79 18.52 -2.61
CA LYS A 75 7.08 17.95 -1.29
C LYS A 75 6.63 16.50 -1.20
N ILE A 76 5.48 16.16 -1.81
CA ILE A 76 5.00 14.77 -1.91
C ILE A 76 5.97 13.93 -2.73
N ARG A 77 6.44 14.44 -3.86
CA ARG A 77 7.41 13.76 -4.72
C ARG A 77 8.69 13.42 -3.94
N ILE A 78 9.26 14.41 -3.25
CA ILE A 78 10.48 14.21 -2.43
C ILE A 78 10.22 13.21 -1.31
N LEU A 79 9.13 13.37 -0.56
CA LEU A 79 8.74 12.49 0.54
C LEU A 79 8.64 11.02 0.09
N VAL A 80 8.03 10.78 -1.06
CA VAL A 80 7.88 9.41 -1.59
C VAL A 80 9.21 8.87 -2.08
N ALA A 81 9.99 9.66 -2.81
CA ALA A 81 11.30 9.25 -3.32
C ALA A 81 12.26 8.87 -2.18
N GLU A 82 12.33 9.66 -1.11
CA GLU A 82 13.15 9.37 0.07
C GLU A 82 12.73 8.06 0.76
N GLN A 83 11.44 7.82 0.90
CA GLN A 83 10.91 6.61 1.51
C GLN A 83 11.16 5.36 0.64
N VAL A 84 11.00 5.47 -0.68
CA VAL A 84 11.33 4.38 -1.61
C VAL A 84 12.82 4.08 -1.55
N ALA A 85 13.68 5.10 -1.46
CA ALA A 85 15.13 4.93 -1.36
C ALA A 85 15.55 4.10 -0.14
N VAL A 86 14.89 4.26 1.01
CA VAL A 86 15.16 3.46 2.22
C VAL A 86 15.09 1.95 1.94
N LEU A 87 14.09 1.50 1.18
CA LEU A 87 13.97 0.08 0.84
C LEU A 87 14.93 -0.34 -0.28
N THR A 88 15.15 0.52 -1.27
CA THR A 88 16.06 0.20 -2.39
C THR A 88 17.52 0.08 -1.97
N GLU A 89 17.92 0.69 -0.85
CA GLU A 89 19.23 0.47 -0.25
C GLU A 89 19.38 -0.93 0.37
N LEU A 90 18.27 -1.60 0.71
CA LEU A 90 18.24 -2.92 1.33
C LEU A 90 18.01 -4.05 0.31
N GLY A 91 17.46 -3.77 -0.86
CA GLY A 91 17.18 -4.76 -1.89
C GLY A 91 16.26 -4.27 -3.00
N ASP A 92 15.82 -5.21 -3.84
CA ASP A 92 14.95 -4.91 -4.97
C ASP A 92 13.54 -4.50 -4.51
N VAL A 93 13.01 -3.45 -5.14
CA VAL A 93 11.64 -2.95 -4.92
C VAL A 93 10.93 -2.92 -6.26
N ASP A 94 9.93 -3.78 -6.41
CA ASP A 94 9.22 -4.02 -7.69
C ASP A 94 8.13 -2.98 -7.96
N TYR A 95 7.48 -2.48 -6.92
CA TYR A 95 6.33 -1.58 -7.03
C TYR A 95 6.21 -0.65 -5.81
N VAL A 96 5.29 0.28 -5.89
CA VAL A 96 4.96 1.20 -4.78
C VAL A 96 3.46 1.16 -4.52
N LYS A 97 3.08 1.05 -3.25
CA LYS A 97 1.71 1.18 -2.76
C LYS A 97 1.69 2.24 -1.67
N PRO A 98 1.19 3.45 -1.90
CA PRO A 98 1.07 4.45 -0.84
C PRO A 98 0.21 3.98 0.33
N HIS A 99 0.54 4.43 1.54
CA HIS A 99 -0.20 4.10 2.76
C HIS A 99 -1.28 5.14 3.08
N GLY A 100 -2.37 4.68 3.67
CA GLY A 100 -3.34 5.48 4.43
C GLY A 100 -3.86 6.72 3.71
N ALA A 101 -3.70 7.89 4.31
CA ALA A 101 -4.21 9.14 3.75
C ALA A 101 -3.51 9.53 2.44
N LEU A 102 -2.21 9.21 2.27
CA LEU A 102 -1.50 9.47 1.02
C LEU A 102 -2.11 8.67 -0.15
N TYR A 103 -2.53 7.43 0.11
CA TYR A 103 -3.26 6.62 -0.87
C TYR A 103 -4.60 7.26 -1.27
N HIS A 104 -5.39 7.70 -0.30
CA HIS A 104 -6.68 8.36 -0.58
C HIS A 104 -6.50 9.69 -1.31
N ASP A 105 -5.53 10.49 -0.92
CA ASP A 105 -5.22 11.75 -1.59
C ASP A 105 -4.78 11.51 -3.04
N MET A 106 -3.98 10.49 -3.29
CA MET A 106 -3.60 10.06 -4.64
C MET A 106 -4.80 9.65 -5.49
N MET A 107 -5.77 8.95 -4.90
CA MET A 107 -6.97 8.49 -5.61
C MET A 107 -7.95 9.63 -5.92
N GLY A 108 -7.92 10.72 -5.16
CA GLY A 108 -8.84 11.86 -5.29
C GLY A 108 -8.25 13.13 -5.91
N ARG A 109 -6.91 13.19 -6.11
CA ARG A 109 -6.21 14.41 -6.51
C ARG A 109 -5.13 14.10 -7.55
N ASP A 110 -5.35 14.53 -8.79
CA ASP A 110 -4.43 14.27 -9.91
C ASP A 110 -3.01 14.78 -9.66
N GLU A 111 -2.86 15.93 -9.00
CA GLU A 111 -1.54 16.48 -8.70
C GLU A 111 -0.76 15.60 -7.70
N VAL A 112 -1.43 14.91 -6.77
CA VAL A 112 -0.80 13.95 -5.86
C VAL A 112 -0.40 12.69 -6.60
N LEU A 113 -1.27 12.16 -7.46
CA LEU A 113 -0.99 11.01 -8.32
C LEU A 113 0.25 11.25 -9.19
N LEU A 114 0.29 12.39 -9.88
CA LEU A 114 1.42 12.76 -10.75
C LEU A 114 2.72 12.95 -9.96
N ALA A 115 2.65 13.52 -8.75
CA ALA A 115 3.81 13.66 -7.88
C ALA A 115 4.38 12.29 -7.47
N ILE A 116 3.51 11.35 -7.09
CA ILE A 116 3.91 9.99 -6.73
C ILE A 116 4.50 9.26 -7.95
N GLN A 117 3.82 9.30 -9.10
CA GLN A 117 4.33 8.66 -10.33
C GLN A 117 5.72 9.18 -10.73
N SER A 118 5.97 10.47 -10.55
CA SER A 118 7.29 11.06 -10.84
C SER A 118 8.38 10.67 -9.83
N ALA A 119 7.98 10.23 -8.63
CA ALA A 119 8.91 9.83 -7.56
C ALA A 119 9.37 8.37 -7.65
N ILE A 120 8.60 7.51 -8.31
CA ILE A 120 8.80 6.05 -8.26
C ILE A 120 9.68 5.47 -9.37
N GLU A 121 10.29 6.33 -10.20
CA GLU A 121 11.32 5.96 -11.19
C GLU A 121 10.92 4.80 -12.13
N GLY A 122 9.68 4.80 -12.61
CA GLY A 122 9.16 3.80 -13.54
C GLY A 122 8.73 2.47 -12.89
N ARG A 123 8.80 2.34 -11.57
CA ARG A 123 8.19 1.21 -10.85
C ARG A 123 6.68 1.21 -11.04
N MET A 124 6.08 0.05 -10.90
CA MET A 124 4.62 -0.05 -10.93
C MET A 124 3.98 0.61 -9.70
N LEU A 125 2.83 1.23 -9.88
CA LEU A 125 2.03 1.82 -8.82
C LEU A 125 0.82 0.95 -8.52
N MET A 126 0.65 0.52 -7.27
CA MET A 126 -0.52 -0.25 -6.85
C MET A 126 -1.65 0.69 -6.43
N ILE A 127 -2.80 0.54 -7.08
CA ILE A 127 -3.99 1.37 -6.87
C ILE A 127 -5.26 0.51 -6.84
N GLN A 128 -6.31 1.02 -6.22
CA GLN A 128 -7.64 0.46 -6.36
C GLN A 128 -8.15 0.62 -7.80
N ALA A 129 -8.76 -0.43 -8.35
CA ALA A 129 -9.43 -0.33 -9.63
C ALA A 129 -10.58 0.68 -9.55
N GLN A 130 -10.59 1.66 -10.47
CA GLN A 130 -11.65 2.65 -10.57
C GLN A 130 -12.41 2.50 -11.89
N PRO A 131 -13.71 2.85 -11.93
CA PRO A 131 -14.46 2.94 -13.19
C PRO A 131 -13.75 3.90 -14.15
N GLY A 132 -13.46 3.41 -15.37
CA GLY A 132 -12.79 4.20 -16.42
C GLY A 132 -11.27 4.08 -16.49
N VAL A 133 -10.60 3.54 -15.48
CA VAL A 133 -9.18 3.19 -15.56
C VAL A 133 -9.04 1.92 -16.41
N ARG A 134 -8.25 2.01 -17.49
CA ARG A 134 -8.07 0.87 -18.42
C ARG A 134 -7.15 -0.16 -17.77
N LYS A 135 -7.56 -1.43 -17.77
CA LYS A 135 -6.74 -2.57 -17.29
C LYS A 135 -5.38 -2.71 -18.02
N ASN A 136 -5.13 -1.94 -19.06
CA ASN A 136 -3.93 -1.98 -19.90
C ASN A 136 -3.01 -0.78 -19.70
N ASP A 137 -3.23 0.07 -18.67
CA ASP A 137 -2.28 1.13 -18.36
C ASP A 137 -0.98 0.48 -17.86
N THR A 138 0.05 0.59 -18.66
CA THR A 138 1.39 0.11 -18.31
C THR A 138 1.90 0.89 -17.11
N GLY A 139 2.34 0.16 -16.07
CA GLY A 139 2.84 0.77 -14.84
C GLY A 139 1.87 0.76 -13.66
N LEU A 140 0.66 0.16 -13.80
CA LEU A 140 -0.29 0.01 -12.71
C LEU A 140 -0.49 -1.45 -12.30
N ILE A 141 -0.64 -1.67 -10.98
CA ILE A 141 -1.15 -2.90 -10.38
C ILE A 141 -2.50 -2.57 -9.76
N PHE A 142 -3.53 -3.33 -10.10
CA PHE A 142 -4.86 -3.12 -9.52
C PHE A 142 -5.07 -4.04 -8.33
N GLU A 143 -5.50 -3.46 -7.20
CA GLU A 143 -5.85 -4.19 -5.99
C GLU A 143 -7.32 -4.09 -5.64
N ALA A 144 -7.77 -5.03 -4.79
CA ALA A 144 -9.04 -4.99 -4.10
C ALA A 144 -8.80 -5.37 -2.63
N PHE A 145 -9.59 -4.80 -1.73
CA PHE A 145 -9.47 -4.98 -0.29
C PHE A 145 -10.46 -6.04 0.19
N ALA A 146 -9.97 -7.12 0.74
CA ALA A 146 -10.81 -8.18 1.28
C ALA A 146 -11.42 -7.82 2.64
N ASP A 147 -10.78 -6.94 3.39
CA ASP A 147 -11.16 -6.49 4.74
C ASP A 147 -12.02 -5.22 4.77
N ARG A 148 -12.39 -4.70 3.59
CA ARG A 148 -13.07 -3.42 3.48
C ARG A 148 -14.39 -3.56 2.74
N ARG A 149 -15.40 -2.81 3.20
CA ARG A 149 -16.68 -2.73 2.52
C ARG A 149 -16.63 -1.74 1.36
N TYR A 150 -17.32 -2.11 0.27
CA TYR A 150 -17.49 -1.27 -0.91
C TYR A 150 -18.92 -0.73 -0.96
N THR A 151 -19.08 0.44 -1.57
CA THR A 151 -20.38 0.99 -1.96
C THR A 151 -20.92 0.26 -3.18
N ASP A 152 -22.18 0.49 -3.52
CA ASP A 152 -22.79 -0.05 -4.75
C ASP A 152 -22.12 0.49 -6.03
N SER A 153 -21.42 1.63 -5.94
CA SER A 153 -20.60 2.19 -7.03
C SER A 153 -19.20 1.56 -7.14
N GLY A 154 -18.82 0.65 -6.22
CA GLY A 154 -17.51 0.00 -6.20
C GLY A 154 -16.40 0.82 -5.55
N GLU A 155 -16.73 1.87 -4.83
CA GLU A 155 -15.80 2.68 -4.05
C GLU A 155 -15.65 2.12 -2.62
N LEU A 156 -14.47 2.28 -2.00
CA LEU A 156 -14.29 1.91 -0.60
C LEU A 156 -15.09 2.83 0.31
N GLN A 157 -15.85 2.26 1.23
CA GLN A 157 -16.47 3.04 2.30
C GLN A 157 -15.39 3.67 3.20
N SER A 158 -15.67 4.88 3.72
CA SER A 158 -14.76 5.54 4.66
C SER A 158 -14.52 4.66 5.89
N ARG A 159 -13.28 4.54 6.36
CA ARG A 159 -12.96 3.78 7.59
C ARG A 159 -13.69 4.28 8.84
N ASN A 160 -14.13 5.55 8.82
CA ASN A 160 -14.89 6.16 9.93
C ASN A 160 -16.36 5.75 9.95
N GLU A 161 -16.85 5.10 8.91
CA GLU A 161 -18.23 4.59 8.86
C GLU A 161 -18.33 3.25 9.59
N VAL A 162 -19.40 3.08 10.36
CA VAL A 162 -19.67 1.84 11.08
C VAL A 162 -19.84 0.69 10.08
N GLY A 163 -19.11 -0.40 10.27
CA GLY A 163 -19.15 -1.57 9.41
C GLY A 163 -18.35 -1.45 8.11
N SER A 164 -17.55 -0.40 7.94
CA SER A 164 -16.65 -0.23 6.77
C SER A 164 -15.45 -1.19 6.79
N VAL A 165 -15.06 -1.69 7.96
CA VAL A 165 -14.08 -2.76 8.15
C VAL A 165 -14.85 -4.03 8.44
N LEU A 166 -14.57 -5.09 7.68
CA LEU A 166 -15.30 -6.35 7.75
C LEU A 166 -14.78 -7.22 8.89
N GLY A 167 -15.68 -8.01 9.49
CA GLY A 167 -15.32 -9.09 10.41
C GLY A 167 -14.81 -10.33 9.66
N GLU A 168 -14.27 -11.30 10.39
CA GLU A 168 -13.60 -12.48 9.83
C GLU A 168 -14.49 -13.26 8.86
N ASP A 169 -15.75 -13.52 9.21
CA ASP A 169 -16.69 -14.25 8.35
C ASP A 169 -17.01 -13.49 7.05
N GLU A 170 -17.19 -12.17 7.14
CA GLU A 170 -17.45 -11.30 5.98
C GLU A 170 -16.21 -11.22 5.07
N ILE A 171 -14.99 -11.18 5.62
CA ILE A 171 -13.74 -11.23 4.86
C ILE A 171 -13.67 -12.52 4.05
N LEU A 172 -13.95 -13.66 4.67
CA LEU A 172 -13.94 -14.96 3.98
C LEU A 172 -14.96 -15.03 2.83
N GLU A 173 -16.13 -14.44 3.01
CA GLU A 173 -17.14 -14.36 1.95
C GLU A 173 -16.66 -13.45 0.82
N GLN A 174 -16.13 -12.26 1.14
CA GLN A 174 -15.64 -11.31 0.14
C GLN A 174 -14.45 -11.88 -0.65
N VAL A 175 -13.50 -12.57 0.00
CA VAL A 175 -12.40 -13.28 -0.69
C VAL A 175 -12.96 -14.28 -1.70
N ARG A 176 -13.98 -15.07 -1.35
CA ARG A 176 -14.63 -16.01 -2.29
C ARG A 176 -15.23 -15.33 -3.51
N LEU A 177 -15.71 -14.09 -3.38
CA LEU A 177 -16.23 -13.29 -4.49
C LEU A 177 -15.11 -12.75 -5.37
N LEU A 178 -14.01 -12.30 -4.79
CA LEU A 178 -12.85 -11.73 -5.50
C LEU A 178 -12.05 -12.78 -6.29
N VAL A 179 -12.12 -14.06 -5.89
CA VAL A 179 -11.37 -15.18 -6.52
C VAL A 179 -12.10 -15.79 -7.73
N LYS A 180 -13.39 -15.48 -7.91
CA LYS A 180 -14.21 -15.95 -9.06
C LYS A 180 -13.95 -15.11 -10.30
#